data_3f4fb11ea08c3121631c0620c603ccba
#
_entry.id   3f4fb11ea08c3121631c0620c603ccba
#
_cell.length_a   1.000
_cell.length_b   1.000
_cell.length_c   1.000
_cell.angle_alpha   90.00
_cell.angle_beta   90.00
_cell.angle_gamma   90.00
#
_symmetry.space_group_name_H-M   'P 1'
#
loop_
_entity.id
_entity.type
_entity.pdbx_description
1 polymer ?
#
loop_
_entity_poly.entity_id
_entity_poly.type
_entity_poly.pdbx_seq_one_letter_code
_entity_poly.pdbx_strand_id
1 'polypeptide(L)'
;QDNDGIDNAFGIWDNEALNGIGYGDGVVDNERFGMRRFLYYSNTTNGANPNQTDPVNSGDYYNYLRGFWKDGTKFVYGGSGHISDPEADPNTPCDFMFPGNTDPLGWGTGGNPQPNWTEQTANNTPNDRRFVQSAGPFILKPGAVNNITVGVVWARSGAGDPFASVETLRRADDKAQ
;
A
#
# COMPACT_ATOMS: atom_id res chain seq x y z
N GLN A 1 -12.32 9.86 6.36
CA GLN A 1 -13.70 9.80 6.83
C GLN A 1 -14.63 9.90 5.64
N ASP A 2 -15.63 9.05 5.56
CA ASP A 2 -16.71 9.12 4.58
C ASP A 2 -17.75 10.12 5.08
N ASN A 3 -18.38 10.87 4.19
CA ASN A 3 -19.41 11.87 4.51
C ASN A 3 -20.54 11.80 3.46
N ASP A 4 -21.08 10.61 3.26
CA ASP A 4 -22.14 10.39 2.27
C ASP A 4 -23.56 10.33 2.89
N GLY A 5 -23.65 10.41 4.20
CA GLY A 5 -24.89 10.38 4.97
C GLY A 5 -25.43 8.96 5.23
N ILE A 6 -24.57 7.96 5.10
CA ILE A 6 -24.91 6.55 5.28
C ILE A 6 -23.87 5.90 6.20
N ASP A 7 -24.30 5.04 7.12
CA ASP A 7 -23.40 4.09 7.78
C ASP A 7 -23.16 2.94 6.80
N ASN A 8 -22.00 2.94 6.14
CA ASN A 8 -21.63 1.91 5.17
C ASN A 8 -21.26 0.61 5.89
N ALA A 9 -21.93 -0.48 5.57
CA ALA A 9 -21.64 -1.79 6.17
C ALA A 9 -20.26 -2.33 5.75
N PHE A 10 -19.78 -1.93 4.55
CA PHE A 10 -18.50 -2.38 4.00
C PHE A 10 -17.85 -1.25 3.24
N GLY A 11 -16.51 -1.16 3.33
CA GLY A 11 -15.72 -0.40 2.39
C GLY A 11 -15.59 -1.15 1.06
N ILE A 12 -14.37 -1.22 0.54
CA ILE A 12 -14.10 -1.88 -0.76
C ILE A 12 -13.99 -3.40 -0.61
N TRP A 13 -13.61 -3.86 0.55
CA TRP A 13 -13.38 -5.26 0.89
C TRP A 13 -14.11 -5.60 2.18
N ASP A 14 -14.65 -6.77 2.22
CA ASP A 14 -15.22 -7.36 3.42
C ASP A 14 -14.09 -7.82 4.39
N ASN A 15 -13.26 -6.86 4.78
CA ASN A 15 -12.09 -7.10 5.61
C ASN A 15 -11.75 -5.83 6.40
N GLU A 16 -11.84 -5.88 7.72
CA GLU A 16 -11.62 -4.73 8.63
C GLU A 16 -10.27 -4.04 8.44
N ALA A 17 -9.20 -4.80 8.21
CA ALA A 17 -7.87 -4.22 8.04
C ALA A 17 -7.72 -3.35 6.78
N LEU A 18 -8.52 -3.61 5.75
CA LEU A 18 -8.53 -2.83 4.52
C LEU A 18 -9.63 -1.78 4.51
N ASN A 19 -10.75 -2.05 5.17
CA ASN A 19 -11.86 -1.12 5.27
C ASN A 19 -11.58 0.01 6.26
N GLY A 20 -10.83 -0.25 7.32
CA GLY A 20 -10.64 0.67 8.42
C GLY A 20 -11.66 0.45 9.53
N ILE A 21 -12.10 1.52 10.19
CA ILE A 21 -12.99 1.48 11.34
C ILE A 21 -14.28 2.26 11.07
N GLY A 22 -15.32 1.98 11.83
CA GLY A 22 -16.60 2.67 11.79
C GLY A 22 -17.61 2.13 10.77
N TYR A 23 -17.29 1.04 10.07
CA TYR A 23 -18.20 0.46 9.09
C TYR A 23 -19.27 -0.41 9.75
N GLY A 24 -20.55 -0.11 9.50
CA GLY A 24 -21.68 -0.91 9.97
C GLY A 24 -21.90 -0.88 11.48
N ASP A 25 -21.45 0.17 12.17
CA ASP A 25 -21.56 0.31 13.62
C ASP A 25 -22.81 1.09 14.08
N GLY A 26 -23.62 1.57 13.17
CA GLY A 26 -24.83 2.33 13.43
C GLY A 26 -24.61 3.84 13.56
N VAL A 27 -23.37 4.31 13.33
CA VAL A 27 -23.02 5.73 13.38
C VAL A 27 -22.70 6.24 11.98
N VAL A 28 -23.52 7.15 11.48
CA VAL A 28 -23.39 7.72 10.14
C VAL A 28 -22.15 8.60 10.04
N ASP A 29 -21.45 8.49 8.92
CA ASP A 29 -20.31 9.35 8.55
C ASP A 29 -19.12 9.29 9.53
N ASN A 30 -18.88 8.18 10.22
CA ASN A 30 -17.70 7.99 11.05
C ASN A 30 -16.67 7.02 10.45
N GLU A 31 -16.96 6.45 9.29
CA GLU A 31 -16.13 5.48 8.61
C GLU A 31 -14.76 6.08 8.24
N ARG A 32 -13.72 5.30 8.48
CA ARG A 32 -12.35 5.65 8.14
C ARG A 32 -11.74 4.57 7.27
N PHE A 33 -11.34 4.93 6.08
CA PHE A 33 -10.66 4.01 5.18
C PHE A 33 -9.29 3.61 5.72
N GLY A 34 -9.03 2.32 5.73
CA GLY A 34 -7.71 1.77 5.95
C GLY A 34 -6.81 1.96 4.72
N MET A 35 -5.54 1.59 4.85
CA MET A 35 -4.62 1.57 3.72
C MET A 35 -5.07 0.48 2.73
N ARG A 36 -5.34 0.89 1.50
CA ARG A 36 -5.79 -0.02 0.44
C ARG A 36 -4.66 -0.58 -0.37
N ARG A 37 -3.63 0.26 -0.64
CA ARG A 37 -2.45 -0.15 -1.41
C ARG A 37 -1.21 0.55 -0.91
N PHE A 38 -0.12 -0.16 -1.03
CA PHE A 38 1.23 0.36 -0.86
C PHE A 38 2.08 -0.07 -2.04
N LEU A 39 2.62 0.90 -2.74
CA LEU A 39 3.48 0.71 -3.90
C LEU A 39 4.71 1.61 -3.76
N TYR A 40 5.86 1.07 -4.07
CA TYR A 40 7.10 1.81 -4.05
C TYR A 40 7.77 1.72 -5.43
N TYR A 41 8.48 2.77 -5.81
CA TYR A 41 9.08 2.91 -7.14
C TYR A 41 10.43 3.64 -7.08
N SER A 42 11.22 3.51 -8.14
CA SER A 42 12.51 4.21 -8.29
C SER A 42 12.31 5.63 -8.81
N ASN A 43 13.09 6.59 -8.31
CA ASN A 43 13.08 7.93 -8.88
C ASN A 43 13.89 8.05 -10.19
N THR A 44 14.66 7.03 -10.53
CA THR A 44 15.54 7.05 -11.71
C THR A 44 15.34 5.83 -12.59
N THR A 45 15.74 5.97 -13.86
CA THR A 45 15.72 4.88 -14.85
C THR A 45 16.99 4.04 -14.84
N ASN A 46 17.98 4.31 -13.97
CA ASN A 46 19.23 3.55 -13.92
C ASN A 46 18.99 2.11 -13.53
N GLY A 47 18.88 1.22 -14.51
CA GLY A 47 18.65 -0.21 -14.33
C GLY A 47 17.23 -0.59 -13.89
N ALA A 48 16.37 0.37 -13.62
CA ALA A 48 14.97 0.10 -13.27
C ALA A 48 14.12 -0.03 -14.53
N ASN A 49 13.04 -0.82 -14.42
CA ASN A 49 12.02 -0.86 -15.44
C ASN A 49 11.38 0.54 -15.58
N PRO A 50 11.34 1.13 -16.79
CA PRO A 50 10.77 2.47 -17.00
C PRO A 50 9.33 2.63 -16.49
N ASN A 51 8.57 1.53 -16.43
CA ASN A 51 7.19 1.51 -15.93
C ASN A 51 7.11 1.62 -14.40
N GLN A 52 8.24 1.43 -13.70
CA GLN A 52 8.37 1.45 -12.25
C GLN A 52 9.16 2.67 -11.74
N THR A 53 9.10 3.75 -12.46
CA THR A 53 9.81 5.01 -12.14
C THR A 53 8.82 6.13 -11.83
N ASP A 54 9.32 7.34 -11.55
CA ASP A 54 8.51 8.51 -11.26
C ASP A 54 7.32 8.65 -12.23
N PRO A 55 6.11 8.87 -11.71
CA PRO A 55 4.95 9.18 -12.52
C PRO A 55 5.16 10.56 -13.19
N VAL A 56 4.76 10.68 -14.46
CA VAL A 56 5.01 11.85 -15.29
C VAL A 56 3.73 12.65 -15.55
N ASN A 57 2.58 11.97 -15.49
CA ASN A 57 1.28 12.56 -15.78
C ASN A 57 0.21 12.06 -14.82
N SER A 58 -0.96 12.66 -14.86
CA SER A 58 -2.08 12.31 -13.96
C SER A 58 -2.52 10.85 -14.09
N GLY A 59 -2.41 10.25 -15.27
CA GLY A 59 -2.74 8.85 -15.50
C GLY A 59 -1.78 7.92 -14.75
N ASP A 60 -0.49 8.23 -14.75
CA ASP A 60 0.53 7.46 -14.02
C ASP A 60 0.27 7.51 -12.51
N TYR A 61 0.00 8.71 -11.97
CA TYR A 61 -0.35 8.86 -10.54
C TYR A 61 -1.60 8.06 -10.18
N TYR A 62 -2.63 8.13 -11.02
CA TYR A 62 -3.87 7.41 -10.79
C TYR A 62 -3.67 5.89 -10.88
N ASN A 63 -2.83 5.41 -11.81
CA ASN A 63 -2.46 4.02 -11.88
C ASN A 63 -1.78 3.56 -10.58
N TYR A 64 -0.80 4.31 -10.10
CA TYR A 64 -0.10 3.98 -8.85
C TYR A 64 -1.04 3.93 -7.64
N LEU A 65 -1.94 4.89 -7.50
CA LEU A 65 -2.96 4.87 -6.45
C LEU A 65 -3.88 3.65 -6.52
N ARG A 66 -4.11 3.11 -7.73
CA ARG A 66 -4.92 1.91 -7.96
C ARG A 66 -4.12 0.61 -7.89
N GLY A 67 -2.81 0.66 -7.70
CA GLY A 67 -1.94 -0.51 -7.70
C GLY A 67 -1.68 -1.06 -9.10
N PHE A 68 -1.47 -0.16 -10.05
CA PHE A 68 -1.05 -0.48 -11.41
C PHE A 68 0.24 0.27 -11.73
N TRP A 69 1.06 -0.33 -12.55
CA TRP A 69 2.24 0.31 -13.10
C TRP A 69 1.88 1.32 -14.21
N LYS A 70 2.84 2.12 -14.66
CA LYS A 70 2.59 3.15 -15.69
C LYS A 70 2.07 2.58 -17.01
N ASP A 71 2.46 1.36 -17.37
CA ASP A 71 1.96 0.65 -18.55
C ASP A 71 0.56 0.05 -18.39
N GLY A 72 -0.07 0.24 -17.23
CA GLY A 72 -1.40 -0.30 -16.94
C GLY A 72 -1.42 -1.75 -16.48
N THR A 73 -0.27 -2.39 -16.29
CA THR A 73 -0.23 -3.73 -15.70
C THR A 73 -0.46 -3.67 -14.19
N LYS A 74 -1.23 -4.60 -13.64
CA LYS A 74 -1.40 -4.75 -12.19
C LYS A 74 -0.07 -5.18 -11.59
N PHE A 75 0.32 -4.63 -10.43
CA PHE A 75 1.48 -5.17 -9.76
C PHE A 75 1.17 -6.53 -9.12
N VAL A 76 2.20 -7.37 -9.10
CA VAL A 76 2.11 -8.78 -8.73
C VAL A 76 3.11 -9.11 -7.64
N TYR A 77 2.93 -10.23 -6.97
CA TYR A 77 3.76 -10.65 -5.86
C TYR A 77 5.12 -11.16 -6.34
N GLY A 78 6.18 -10.84 -5.63
CA GLY A 78 7.54 -11.32 -5.91
C GLY A 78 8.36 -10.39 -6.82
N GLY A 79 9.66 -10.64 -6.87
CA GLY A 79 10.61 -9.85 -7.65
C GLY A 79 10.48 -8.35 -7.45
N SER A 80 10.48 -7.62 -8.54
CA SER A 80 10.25 -6.16 -8.57
C SER A 80 8.76 -5.77 -8.52
N GLY A 81 7.85 -6.73 -8.45
CA GLY A 81 6.41 -6.49 -8.50
C GLY A 81 5.84 -6.25 -9.90
N HIS A 82 6.62 -6.40 -10.95
CA HIS A 82 6.20 -6.24 -12.34
C HIS A 82 6.24 -7.58 -13.08
N ILE A 83 5.23 -7.84 -13.92
CA ILE A 83 5.09 -9.11 -14.66
C ILE A 83 6.25 -9.44 -15.61
N SER A 84 7.10 -8.47 -15.94
CA SER A 84 8.30 -8.70 -16.75
C SER A 84 9.49 -9.21 -15.94
N ASP A 85 9.39 -9.20 -14.63
CA ASP A 85 10.42 -9.74 -13.75
C ASP A 85 10.21 -11.27 -13.64
N PRO A 86 11.23 -12.10 -13.93
CA PRO A 86 11.09 -13.54 -13.89
C PRO A 86 10.87 -14.09 -12.46
N GLU A 87 11.17 -13.33 -11.43
CA GLU A 87 10.94 -13.70 -10.02
C GLU A 87 9.56 -13.26 -9.50
N ALA A 88 8.81 -12.50 -10.29
CA ALA A 88 7.43 -12.13 -9.97
C ALA A 88 6.45 -13.21 -10.42
N ASP A 89 5.41 -13.46 -9.62
CA ASP A 89 4.34 -14.37 -9.98
C ASP A 89 3.21 -13.63 -10.71
N PRO A 90 3.08 -13.75 -12.02
CA PRO A 90 2.05 -13.05 -12.80
C PRO A 90 0.62 -13.46 -12.43
N ASN A 91 0.43 -14.59 -11.74
CA ASN A 91 -0.88 -15.10 -11.34
C ASN A 91 -1.30 -14.63 -9.93
N THR A 92 -0.42 -13.93 -9.22
CA THR A 92 -0.69 -13.43 -7.88
C THR A 92 -0.70 -11.90 -7.85
N PRO A 93 -1.78 -11.24 -8.29
CA PRO A 93 -1.94 -9.79 -8.10
C PRO A 93 -1.85 -9.43 -6.63
N CYS A 94 -1.20 -8.32 -6.33
CA CYS A 94 -1.08 -7.88 -4.94
C CYS A 94 -1.39 -6.39 -4.78
N ASP A 95 -1.64 -6.00 -3.55
CA ASP A 95 -1.96 -4.64 -3.15
C ASP A 95 -0.88 -4.01 -2.26
N PHE A 96 -0.02 -4.82 -1.64
CA PHE A 96 1.10 -4.38 -0.81
C PHE A 96 2.42 -4.90 -1.34
N MET A 97 3.33 -3.98 -1.68
CA MET A 97 4.71 -4.35 -2.04
C MET A 97 5.52 -4.60 -0.77
N PHE A 98 6.36 -5.62 -0.83
CA PHE A 98 7.30 -5.98 0.23
C PHE A 98 6.69 -6.09 1.63
N PRO A 99 5.57 -6.80 1.80
CA PRO A 99 4.90 -6.89 3.10
C PRO A 99 5.76 -7.61 4.15
N GLY A 100 6.75 -8.39 3.73
CA GLY A 100 7.54 -9.19 4.65
C GLY A 100 6.66 -10.16 5.44
N ASN A 101 6.66 -10.03 6.76
CA ASN A 101 5.82 -10.79 7.67
C ASN A 101 4.62 -10.00 8.23
N THR A 102 4.31 -8.83 7.64
CA THR A 102 3.26 -7.94 8.15
C THR A 102 1.88 -8.24 7.55
N ASP A 103 1.81 -9.11 6.56
CA ASP A 103 0.56 -9.58 5.95
C ASP A 103 0.41 -11.11 6.06
N PRO A 104 0.33 -11.67 7.29
CA PRO A 104 0.32 -13.12 7.49
C PRO A 104 -0.94 -13.82 6.98
N LEU A 105 -2.02 -13.08 6.79
CA LEU A 105 -3.30 -13.59 6.28
C LEU A 105 -3.46 -13.39 4.77
N GLY A 106 -2.49 -12.73 4.12
CA GLY A 106 -2.52 -12.49 2.68
C GLY A 106 -3.62 -11.51 2.24
N TRP A 107 -3.92 -10.51 3.05
CA TRP A 107 -4.93 -9.50 2.69
C TRP A 107 -4.59 -8.79 1.39
N GLY A 108 -3.31 -8.47 1.21
CA GLY A 108 -2.81 -7.87 -0.04
C GLY A 108 -2.89 -8.79 -1.25
N THR A 109 -3.17 -10.06 -1.06
CA THR A 109 -3.29 -11.09 -2.11
C THR A 109 -4.64 -11.82 -2.07
N GLY A 110 -5.69 -11.09 -1.67
CA GLY A 110 -7.05 -11.61 -1.68
C GLY A 110 -7.32 -12.74 -0.69
N GLY A 111 -6.66 -12.73 0.47
CA GLY A 111 -6.81 -13.76 1.51
C GLY A 111 -5.94 -15.01 1.28
N ASN A 112 -4.98 -14.94 0.39
CA ASN A 112 -4.05 -16.04 0.10
C ASN A 112 -2.65 -15.72 0.65
N PRO A 113 -2.25 -16.27 1.81
CA PRO A 113 -0.92 -16.05 2.36
C PRO A 113 0.20 -16.39 1.37
N GLN A 114 1.19 -15.53 1.30
CA GLN A 114 2.31 -15.68 0.39
C GLN A 114 3.64 -15.86 1.16
N PRO A 115 4.69 -16.41 0.52
CA PRO A 115 6.03 -16.46 1.09
C PRO A 115 6.55 -15.06 1.45
N ASN A 116 7.53 -14.99 2.35
CA ASN A 116 8.13 -13.72 2.74
C ASN A 116 8.76 -12.99 1.53
N TRP A 117 8.30 -11.77 1.27
CA TRP A 117 8.79 -10.92 0.19
C TRP A 117 9.22 -9.57 0.74
N THR A 118 10.48 -9.29 0.64
CA THR A 118 11.12 -8.04 1.08
C THR A 118 12.04 -7.53 -0.02
N GLU A 119 12.49 -6.31 0.10
CA GLU A 119 13.50 -5.75 -0.81
C GLU A 119 14.80 -6.57 -0.83
N GLN A 120 15.16 -7.18 0.32
CA GLN A 120 16.33 -8.08 0.40
C GLN A 120 16.09 -9.40 -0.34
N THR A 121 14.93 -10.02 -0.17
CA THR A 121 14.63 -11.29 -0.87
C THR A 121 14.49 -11.10 -2.37
N ALA A 122 14.09 -9.91 -2.80
CA ALA A 122 14.02 -9.53 -4.22
C ALA A 122 15.38 -9.08 -4.80
N ASN A 123 16.47 -9.09 -4.02
CA ASN A 123 17.79 -8.64 -4.45
C ASN A 123 17.80 -7.24 -5.10
N ASN A 124 16.93 -6.35 -4.67
CA ASN A 124 16.87 -5.00 -5.22
C ASN A 124 18.12 -4.21 -4.90
N THR A 125 18.73 -3.65 -5.93
CA THR A 125 19.87 -2.75 -5.75
C THR A 125 19.43 -1.50 -4.99
N PRO A 126 20.13 -1.12 -3.89
CA PRO A 126 19.83 0.12 -3.17
C PRO A 126 19.86 1.33 -4.09
N ASN A 127 18.83 2.15 -4.02
CA ASN A 127 18.68 3.35 -4.82
C ASN A 127 17.73 4.33 -4.11
N ASP A 128 17.56 5.53 -4.65
CA ASP A 128 16.51 6.44 -4.20
C ASP A 128 15.13 5.86 -4.53
N ARG A 129 14.31 5.67 -3.50
CA ARG A 129 12.99 5.08 -3.56
C ARG A 129 11.94 6.07 -3.09
N ARG A 130 10.80 6.00 -3.74
CA ARG A 130 9.60 6.74 -3.38
C ARG A 130 8.44 5.79 -3.29
N PHE A 131 7.42 6.17 -2.56
CA PHE A 131 6.25 5.31 -2.39
C PHE A 131 4.96 6.10 -2.56
N VAL A 132 3.91 5.36 -2.86
CA VAL A 132 2.52 5.80 -2.82
C VAL A 132 1.76 4.84 -1.94
N GLN A 133 1.04 5.37 -0.99
CA GLN A 133 0.01 4.63 -0.28
C GLN A 133 -1.35 5.25 -0.58
N SER A 134 -2.37 4.43 -0.65
CA SER A 134 -3.72 4.87 -0.98
C SER A 134 -4.76 4.27 -0.06
N ALA A 135 -5.84 5.01 0.13
CA ALA A 135 -7.09 4.55 0.71
C ALA A 135 -8.20 4.68 -0.35
N GLY A 136 -9.31 4.03 -0.14
CA GLY A 136 -10.42 4.06 -1.10
C GLY A 136 -10.38 2.90 -2.11
N PRO A 137 -11.11 2.97 -3.26
CA PRO A 137 -11.76 4.15 -3.83
C PRO A 137 -12.99 4.59 -3.03
N PHE A 138 -13.30 5.87 -3.09
CA PHE A 138 -14.52 6.44 -2.53
C PHE A 138 -15.12 7.43 -3.53
N ILE A 139 -16.42 7.76 -3.35
CA ILE A 139 -17.11 8.74 -4.18
C ILE A 139 -17.16 10.06 -3.41
N LEU A 140 -16.57 11.11 -3.99
CA LEU A 140 -16.71 12.46 -3.48
C LEU A 140 -17.82 13.18 -4.26
N LYS A 141 -18.97 13.37 -3.64
CA LYS A 141 -20.10 14.10 -4.24
C LYS A 141 -19.78 15.60 -4.34
N PRO A 142 -20.36 16.34 -5.29
CA PRO A 142 -20.20 17.79 -5.35
C PRO A 142 -20.57 18.46 -4.03
N GLY A 143 -19.64 19.24 -3.46
CA GLY A 143 -19.81 19.93 -2.17
C GLY A 143 -19.46 19.08 -0.94
N ALA A 144 -19.18 17.79 -1.09
CA ALA A 144 -18.69 16.94 0.01
C ALA A 144 -17.22 17.22 0.31
N VAL A 145 -16.83 17.02 1.55
CA VAL A 145 -15.46 17.22 2.03
C VAL A 145 -14.99 15.98 2.76
N ASN A 146 -13.86 15.43 2.32
CA ASN A 146 -13.16 14.38 3.05
C ASN A 146 -11.93 14.96 3.76
N ASN A 147 -11.69 14.51 4.99
CA ASN A 147 -10.52 14.88 5.75
C ASN A 147 -9.48 13.75 5.71
N ILE A 148 -8.27 14.08 5.29
CA ILE A 148 -7.14 13.15 5.29
C ILE A 148 -6.14 13.63 6.32
N THR A 149 -5.85 12.77 7.30
CA THR A 149 -4.79 13.03 8.29
C THR A 149 -3.59 12.16 7.92
N VAL A 150 -2.43 12.77 7.78
CA VAL A 150 -1.17 12.09 7.49
C VAL A 150 -0.25 12.24 8.69
N GLY A 151 0.18 11.10 9.24
CA GLY A 151 1.23 11.03 10.26
C GLY A 151 2.56 10.62 9.62
N VAL A 152 3.66 11.20 10.06
CA VAL A 152 5.01 10.75 9.72
C VAL A 152 5.71 10.32 10.99
N VAL A 153 5.94 9.02 11.11
CA VAL A 153 6.61 8.42 12.25
C VAL A 153 8.04 8.06 11.86
N TRP A 154 8.98 8.39 12.71
CA TRP A 154 10.37 8.03 12.53
C TRP A 154 10.92 7.35 13.77
N ALA A 155 11.64 6.26 13.57
CA ALA A 155 12.37 5.59 14.64
C ALA A 155 13.59 4.86 14.08
N ARG A 156 14.63 4.75 14.90
CA ARG A 156 15.86 4.04 14.55
C ARG A 156 16.34 3.24 15.75
N SER A 157 16.72 2.00 15.53
CA SER A 157 17.44 1.21 16.54
C SER A 157 18.91 1.67 16.62
N GLY A 158 19.43 1.75 17.82
CA GLY A 158 20.86 2.05 18.07
C GLY A 158 21.80 0.86 17.81
N ALA A 159 21.25 -0.35 17.65
CA ALA A 159 21.99 -1.58 17.43
C ALA A 159 21.13 -2.60 16.65
N GLY A 160 21.76 -3.59 16.07
CA GLY A 160 21.11 -4.63 15.29
C GLY A 160 21.19 -4.37 13.77
N ASP A 161 20.51 -5.22 13.03
CA ASP A 161 20.35 -5.11 11.57
C ASP A 161 19.26 -4.08 11.19
N PRO A 162 19.01 -3.83 9.91
CA PRO A 162 17.97 -2.92 9.46
C PRO A 162 16.56 -3.25 9.99
N PHE A 163 16.25 -4.54 10.21
CA PHE A 163 14.95 -4.97 10.72
C PHE A 163 14.72 -4.58 12.18
N ALA A 164 15.77 -4.41 12.98
CA ALA A 164 15.65 -3.86 14.33
C ALA A 164 15.08 -2.44 14.33
N SER A 165 15.39 -1.65 13.30
CA SER A 165 14.77 -0.32 13.11
C SER A 165 13.32 -0.40 12.69
N VAL A 166 12.95 -1.38 11.88
CA VAL A 166 11.55 -1.62 11.49
C VAL A 166 10.70 -1.97 12.71
N GLU A 167 11.18 -2.86 13.58
CA GLU A 167 10.46 -3.21 14.81
C GLU A 167 10.30 -2.01 15.75
N THR A 168 11.34 -1.17 15.86
CA THR A 168 11.27 0.06 16.65
C THR A 168 10.27 1.06 16.05
N LEU A 169 10.23 1.16 14.72
CA LEU A 169 9.29 2.00 14.00
C LEU A 169 7.84 1.55 14.20
N ARG A 170 7.56 0.24 14.13
CA ARG A 170 6.21 -0.31 14.39
C ARG A 170 5.71 0.07 15.76
N ARG A 171 6.54 -0.07 16.80
CA ARG A 171 6.17 0.36 18.17
C ARG A 171 5.95 1.87 18.30
N ALA A 172 6.62 2.66 17.49
CA ALA A 172 6.42 4.11 17.48
C ALA A 172 5.12 4.47 16.75
N ASP A 173 4.78 3.73 15.70
CA ASP A 173 3.54 3.89 14.93
C ASP A 173 2.32 3.53 15.77
N ASP A 174 2.35 2.40 16.49
CA ASP A 174 1.29 1.98 17.43
C ASP A 174 0.98 3.04 18.50
N LYS A 175 1.93 3.92 18.82
CA LYS A 175 1.72 5.01 19.76
C LYS A 175 1.19 6.29 19.11
N ALA A 176 1.33 6.41 17.81
CA ALA A 176 0.90 7.58 17.04
C ALA A 176 -0.54 7.47 16.56
N GLN A 177 -1.07 6.24 16.49
CA GLN A 177 -2.47 5.95 16.16
C GLN A 177 -3.37 6.15 17.39
#